data_aa36478763d871c48199fdc50a044969
#
_entry.id   aa36478763d871c48199fdc50a044969
#
_cell.length_a   1.000
_cell.length_b   1.000
_cell.length_c   1.000
_cell.angle_alpha   90.00
_cell.angle_beta   90.00
_cell.angle_gamma   90.00
#
_symmetry.space_group_name_H-M   'P 1'
#
loop_
_entity.id
_entity.type
_entity.pdbx_description
1 polymer ?
#
loop_
_entity_poly.entity_id
_entity_poly.type
_entity_poly.pdbx_seq_one_letter_code
_entity_poly.pdbx_strand_id
1 'polypeptide(L)'
;VLRGIFKRKDKAPSPELLEQLRRKYDAFKQLLADNQAVLEIVTDLEEKYNGDFLFDMQYLRVSLKSLADRVFSLINGLNFMADDRYGSLYPIFDRINEEVQELLAKKRKIPPDPPVLPLKDISLEKEESVGGKAANLGELYSRLHLPVPEGF
;
A
#
# COMPACT_ATOMS: atom_id res chain seq x y z
N VAL A 1 -11.60 34.44 -55.96
CA VAL A 1 -12.60 34.43 -54.88
C VAL A 1 -12.16 33.51 -53.76
N LEU A 2 -10.97 33.67 -53.10
CA LEU A 2 -10.51 32.84 -51.98
C LEU A 2 -9.62 33.63 -51.00
N ARG A 3 -9.90 34.92 -50.77
CA ARG A 3 -9.10 35.80 -49.87
C ARG A 3 -9.79 36.19 -48.56
N GLY A 4 -10.77 35.40 -48.08
CA GLY A 4 -11.62 35.80 -46.93
C GLY A 4 -11.62 34.85 -45.71
N ILE A 5 -10.87 33.75 -45.68
CA ILE A 5 -11.10 32.70 -44.66
C ILE A 5 -10.06 32.66 -43.53
N PHE A 6 -8.94 33.40 -43.58
CA PHE A 6 -7.95 33.40 -42.52
C PHE A 6 -7.68 34.80 -41.94
N LYS A 7 -8.68 35.39 -41.29
CA LYS A 7 -8.49 36.42 -40.26
C LYS A 7 -9.02 35.88 -38.92
N ARG A 8 -8.45 34.79 -38.37
CA ARG A 8 -8.41 34.64 -36.92
C ARG A 8 -7.47 35.74 -36.42
N LYS A 9 -8.05 36.78 -35.82
CA LYS A 9 -7.32 37.64 -34.90
C LYS A 9 -6.92 36.74 -33.75
N ASP A 10 -5.70 36.23 -33.75
CA ASP A 10 -5.09 35.65 -32.58
C ASP A 10 -4.92 36.79 -31.56
N LYS A 11 -5.97 37.01 -30.75
CA LYS A 11 -5.84 37.76 -29.51
C LYS A 11 -4.85 36.94 -28.68
N ALA A 12 -3.71 37.52 -28.38
CA ALA A 12 -2.77 36.91 -27.40
C ALA A 12 -3.61 36.51 -26.16
N PRO A 13 -3.39 35.29 -25.64
CA PRO A 13 -4.14 34.82 -24.47
C PRO A 13 -3.97 35.81 -23.31
N SER A 14 -5.04 36.08 -22.58
CA SER A 14 -4.95 36.99 -21.43
C SER A 14 -3.93 36.44 -20.40
N PRO A 15 -3.25 37.30 -19.63
CA PRO A 15 -2.32 36.86 -18.59
C PRO A 15 -2.95 35.88 -17.61
N GLU A 16 -4.23 36.04 -17.28
CA GLU A 16 -5.00 35.15 -16.41
C GLU A 16 -5.18 33.76 -17.01
N LEU A 17 -5.49 33.68 -18.32
CA LEU A 17 -5.62 32.41 -19.03
C LEU A 17 -4.29 31.66 -19.11
N LEU A 18 -3.18 32.38 -19.32
CA LEU A 18 -1.84 31.80 -19.31
C LEU A 18 -1.47 31.26 -17.93
N GLU A 19 -1.82 31.96 -16.86
CA GLU A 19 -1.57 31.49 -15.50
C GLU A 19 -2.43 30.25 -15.15
N GLN A 20 -3.71 30.23 -15.53
CA GLN A 20 -4.57 29.06 -15.37
C GLN A 20 -4.01 27.83 -16.11
N LEU A 21 -3.56 28.03 -17.36
CA LEU A 21 -2.95 26.97 -18.16
C LEU A 21 -1.67 26.44 -17.51
N ARG A 22 -0.83 27.34 -16.99
CA ARG A 22 0.38 26.98 -16.27
C ARG A 22 0.08 26.15 -15.03
N ARG A 23 -0.90 26.55 -14.22
CA ARG A 23 -1.31 25.79 -13.03
C ARG A 23 -1.86 24.40 -13.39
N LYS A 24 -2.71 24.28 -14.43
CA LYS A 24 -3.19 22.97 -14.91
C LYS A 24 -2.02 22.11 -15.46
N TYR A 25 -1.07 22.71 -16.14
CA TYR A 25 0.13 22.01 -16.62
C TYR A 25 1.02 21.49 -15.47
N ASP A 26 1.22 22.31 -14.44
CA ASP A 26 1.99 21.88 -13.27
C ASP A 26 1.26 20.78 -12.49
N ALA A 27 -0.06 20.86 -12.35
CA ALA A 27 -0.87 19.79 -11.78
C ALA A 27 -0.79 18.49 -12.60
N PHE A 28 -0.79 18.59 -13.92
CA PHE A 28 -0.60 17.43 -14.81
C PHE A 28 0.78 16.77 -14.63
N LYS A 29 1.85 17.55 -14.54
CA LYS A 29 3.19 17.01 -14.26
C LYS A 29 3.24 16.29 -12.91
N GLN A 30 2.62 16.89 -11.88
CA GLN A 30 2.53 16.27 -10.56
C GLN A 30 1.74 14.96 -10.60
N LEU A 31 0.62 14.93 -11.33
CA LEU A 31 -0.18 13.72 -11.52
C LEU A 31 0.64 12.60 -12.16
N LEU A 32 1.44 12.90 -13.18
CA LEU A 32 2.32 11.92 -13.81
C LEU A 32 3.40 11.40 -12.84
N ALA A 33 3.98 12.30 -12.03
CA ALA A 33 4.98 11.92 -11.02
C ALA A 33 4.37 11.04 -9.92
N ASP A 34 3.19 11.38 -9.42
CA ASP A 34 2.49 10.58 -8.42
C ASP A 34 2.05 9.22 -8.99
N ASN A 35 1.59 9.17 -10.25
CA ASN A 35 1.27 7.91 -10.92
C ASN A 35 2.49 7.00 -11.05
N GLN A 36 3.66 7.55 -11.42
CA GLN A 36 4.90 6.80 -11.47
C GLN A 36 5.27 6.25 -10.09
N ALA A 37 5.18 7.07 -9.04
CA ALA A 37 5.48 6.64 -7.68
C ALA A 37 4.50 5.55 -7.18
N VAL A 38 3.21 5.63 -7.54
CA VAL A 38 2.22 4.57 -7.25
C VAL A 38 2.64 3.25 -7.89
N LEU A 39 3.01 3.27 -9.19
CA LEU A 39 3.42 2.07 -9.90
C LEU A 39 4.70 1.45 -9.30
N GLU A 40 5.68 2.28 -8.90
CA GLU A 40 6.91 1.82 -8.24
C GLU A 40 6.60 1.13 -6.90
N ILE A 41 5.71 1.70 -6.06
CA ILE A 41 5.31 1.09 -4.80
C ILE A 41 4.58 -0.24 -5.03
N VAL A 42 3.66 -0.29 -6.00
CA VAL A 42 2.92 -1.51 -6.33
C VAL A 42 3.87 -2.60 -6.81
N THR A 43 4.79 -2.27 -7.71
CA THR A 43 5.80 -3.22 -8.22
C THR A 43 6.68 -3.75 -7.10
N ASP A 44 7.16 -2.89 -6.18
CA ASP A 44 7.96 -3.30 -5.03
C ASP A 44 7.18 -4.24 -4.08
N LEU A 45 5.89 -3.97 -3.85
CA LEU A 45 5.03 -4.85 -3.06
C LEU A 45 4.79 -6.20 -3.76
N GLU A 46 4.58 -6.22 -5.08
CA GLU A 46 4.41 -7.44 -5.87
C GLU A 46 5.68 -8.29 -5.90
N GLU A 47 6.85 -7.67 -6.08
CA GLU A 47 8.13 -8.38 -6.04
C GLU A 47 8.36 -9.05 -4.68
N LYS A 48 8.03 -8.36 -3.58
CA LYS A 48 8.16 -8.92 -2.23
C LYS A 48 7.14 -10.03 -1.94
N TYR A 49 5.94 -9.90 -2.48
CA TYR A 49 4.90 -10.92 -2.31
C TYR A 49 5.23 -12.21 -3.08
N ASN A 50 5.79 -12.10 -4.29
CA ASN A 50 6.10 -13.23 -5.16
C ASN A 50 7.51 -13.81 -4.96
N GLY A 51 8.38 -13.12 -4.23
CA GLY A 51 9.76 -13.52 -3.98
C GLY A 51 9.99 -14.08 -2.58
N ASP A 52 11.20 -14.60 -2.34
CA ASP A 52 11.64 -15.12 -1.04
C ASP A 52 12.10 -13.99 -0.09
N PHE A 53 11.56 -12.77 -0.24
CA PHE A 53 11.93 -11.64 0.58
C PHE A 53 11.19 -11.64 1.91
N LEU A 54 11.95 -11.52 3.00
CA LEU A 54 11.38 -11.28 4.32
C LEU A 54 11.05 -9.78 4.45
N PHE A 55 9.79 -9.48 4.74
CA PHE A 55 9.34 -8.14 5.08
C PHE A 55 8.49 -8.17 6.34
N ASP A 56 8.52 -7.09 7.09
CA ASP A 56 7.78 -6.95 8.34
C ASP A 56 6.50 -6.12 8.15
N MET A 57 5.65 -6.13 9.18
CA MET A 57 4.41 -5.34 9.19
C MET A 57 4.67 -3.83 9.18
N GLN A 58 5.85 -3.39 9.63
CA GLN A 58 6.21 -1.98 9.60
C GLN A 58 6.46 -1.51 8.16
N TYR A 59 7.18 -2.32 7.38
CA TYR A 59 7.37 -2.06 5.95
C TYR A 59 6.02 -1.94 5.23
N LEU A 60 5.08 -2.89 5.45
CA LEU A 60 3.75 -2.83 4.83
C LEU A 60 2.99 -1.56 5.21
N ARG A 61 3.01 -1.16 6.48
CA ARG A 61 2.35 0.06 6.94
C ARG A 61 2.91 1.31 6.27
N VAL A 62 4.23 1.41 6.16
CA VAL A 62 4.89 2.56 5.53
C VAL A 62 4.58 2.60 4.04
N SER A 63 4.69 1.48 3.33
CA SER A 63 4.44 1.39 1.90
C SER A 63 2.97 1.68 1.56
N LEU A 64 2.02 1.09 2.28
CA LEU A 64 0.59 1.31 2.05
C LEU A 64 0.15 2.73 2.42
N LYS A 65 0.77 3.34 3.46
CA LYS A 65 0.53 4.75 3.77
C LYS A 65 1.04 5.65 2.63
N SER A 66 2.27 5.43 2.16
CA SER A 66 2.82 6.19 1.03
C SER A 66 1.97 6.03 -0.24
N LEU A 67 1.49 4.81 -0.51
CA LEU A 67 0.57 4.53 -1.61
C LEU A 67 -0.73 5.34 -1.48
N ALA A 68 -1.36 5.33 -0.30
CA ALA A 68 -2.58 6.08 -0.03
C ALA A 68 -2.37 7.59 -0.23
N ASP A 69 -1.28 8.15 0.30
CA ASP A 69 -0.94 9.57 0.15
C ASP A 69 -0.78 9.95 -1.34
N ARG A 70 -0.14 9.09 -2.15
CA ARG A 70 0.03 9.31 -3.60
C ARG A 70 -1.27 9.20 -4.37
N VAL A 71 -2.09 8.20 -4.08
CA VAL A 71 -3.42 8.03 -4.71
C VAL A 71 -4.34 9.20 -4.37
N PHE A 72 -4.31 9.68 -3.12
CA PHE A 72 -5.07 10.88 -2.74
C PHE A 72 -4.61 12.13 -3.51
N SER A 73 -3.29 12.30 -3.67
CA SER A 73 -2.73 13.39 -4.50
C SER A 73 -3.18 13.29 -5.97
N LEU A 74 -3.21 12.07 -6.54
CA LEU A 74 -3.74 11.82 -7.90
C LEU A 74 -5.21 12.26 -8.03
N ILE A 75 -6.07 11.90 -7.07
CA ILE A 75 -7.49 12.27 -7.07
C ILE A 75 -7.64 13.80 -7.01
N ASN A 76 -6.87 14.47 -6.16
CA ASN A 76 -6.87 15.92 -6.06
C ASN A 76 -6.42 16.59 -7.37
N GLY A 77 -5.31 16.14 -7.95
CA GLY A 77 -4.79 16.66 -9.21
C GLY A 77 -5.77 16.46 -10.36
N LEU A 78 -6.42 15.28 -10.42
CA LEU A 78 -7.42 14.97 -11.43
C LEU A 78 -8.66 15.89 -11.30
N ASN A 79 -9.18 16.07 -10.09
CA ASN A 79 -10.32 16.94 -9.85
C ASN A 79 -10.00 18.41 -10.15
N PHE A 80 -8.82 18.88 -9.76
CA PHE A 80 -8.37 20.23 -10.10
C PHE A 80 -8.30 20.47 -11.61
N MET A 81 -7.82 19.50 -12.39
CA MET A 81 -7.75 19.64 -13.85
C MET A 81 -9.11 19.55 -14.53
N ALA A 82 -10.01 18.73 -13.98
CA ALA A 82 -11.30 18.39 -14.56
C ALA A 82 -12.47 19.20 -13.96
N ASP A 83 -12.19 20.27 -13.22
CA ASP A 83 -13.19 21.12 -12.57
C ASP A 83 -14.18 20.27 -11.73
N ASP A 84 -13.64 19.47 -10.80
CA ASP A 84 -14.30 18.61 -9.81
C ASP A 84 -15.23 17.50 -10.37
N ARG A 85 -15.05 17.11 -11.63
CA ARG A 85 -15.88 16.05 -12.26
C ARG A 85 -15.73 14.67 -11.62
N TYR A 86 -14.65 14.43 -10.92
CA TYR A 86 -14.30 13.13 -10.33
C TYR A 86 -14.42 13.12 -8.81
N GLY A 87 -15.25 14.00 -8.24
CA GLY A 87 -15.48 14.07 -6.79
C GLY A 87 -15.98 12.77 -6.17
N SER A 88 -16.64 11.90 -6.96
CA SER A 88 -17.06 10.56 -6.51
C SER A 88 -15.91 9.60 -6.17
N LEU A 89 -14.67 9.91 -6.54
CA LEU A 89 -13.51 9.12 -6.19
C LEU A 89 -13.12 9.25 -4.70
N TYR A 90 -13.43 10.38 -4.05
CA TYR A 90 -13.10 10.57 -2.63
C TYR A 90 -13.76 9.53 -1.72
N PRO A 91 -15.09 9.35 -1.73
CA PRO A 91 -15.71 8.34 -0.86
C PRO A 91 -15.31 6.90 -1.21
N ILE A 92 -14.93 6.62 -2.46
CA ILE A 92 -14.40 5.31 -2.85
C ILE A 92 -13.00 5.11 -2.24
N PHE A 93 -12.15 6.12 -2.32
CA PHE A 93 -10.82 6.11 -1.72
C PHE A 93 -10.91 5.92 -0.20
N ASP A 94 -11.76 6.69 0.48
CA ASP A 94 -11.93 6.62 1.94
C ASP A 94 -12.32 5.21 2.36
N ARG A 95 -13.32 4.61 1.70
CA ARG A 95 -13.74 3.23 1.98
C ARG A 95 -12.62 2.21 1.82
N ILE A 96 -11.87 2.27 0.71
CA ILE A 96 -10.75 1.35 0.46
C ILE A 96 -9.66 1.56 1.50
N ASN A 97 -9.34 2.80 1.84
CA ASN A 97 -8.32 3.11 2.83
C ASN A 97 -8.74 2.62 4.23
N GLU A 98 -10.00 2.77 4.63
CA GLU A 98 -10.54 2.21 5.88
C GLU A 98 -10.39 0.69 5.92
N GLU A 99 -10.80 -0.02 4.86
CA GLU A 99 -10.65 -1.48 4.76
C GLU A 99 -9.17 -1.92 4.90
N VAL A 100 -8.24 -1.21 4.27
CA VAL A 100 -6.80 -1.47 4.39
C VAL A 100 -6.32 -1.24 5.83
N GLN A 101 -6.73 -0.14 6.47
CA GLN A 101 -6.34 0.14 7.85
C GLN A 101 -6.89 -0.90 8.83
N GLU A 102 -8.11 -1.36 8.65
CA GLU A 102 -8.68 -2.43 9.45
C GLU A 102 -7.89 -3.74 9.31
N LEU A 103 -7.49 -4.10 8.08
CA LEU A 103 -6.65 -5.28 7.84
C LEU A 103 -5.29 -5.17 8.54
N LEU A 104 -4.65 -3.99 8.47
CA LEU A 104 -3.37 -3.72 9.13
C LEU A 104 -3.47 -3.66 10.66
N ALA A 105 -4.65 -3.33 11.19
CA ALA A 105 -4.90 -3.29 12.63
C ALA A 105 -5.21 -4.67 13.24
N LYS A 106 -5.56 -5.67 12.42
CA LYS A 106 -5.83 -7.04 12.90
C LYS A 106 -4.56 -7.61 13.53
N LYS A 107 -4.55 -7.65 14.86
CA LYS A 107 -3.52 -8.40 15.60
C LYS A 107 -3.80 -9.90 15.44
N ARG A 108 -2.76 -10.69 15.18
CA ARG A 108 -2.86 -12.15 15.32
C ARG A 108 -3.41 -12.46 16.71
N LYS A 109 -4.51 -13.18 16.78
CA LYS A 109 -5.01 -13.71 18.05
C LYS A 109 -4.08 -14.86 18.43
N ILE A 110 -3.20 -14.60 19.38
CA ILE A 110 -2.38 -15.65 19.99
C ILE A 110 -3.35 -16.51 20.80
N PRO A 111 -3.44 -17.83 20.54
CA PRO A 111 -4.27 -18.72 21.36
C PRO A 111 -3.86 -18.62 22.83
N PRO A 112 -4.82 -18.68 23.77
CA PRO A 112 -4.51 -18.66 25.20
C PRO A 112 -3.90 -20.01 25.61
N ASP A 113 -2.57 -20.06 25.63
CA ASP A 113 -1.81 -21.19 26.17
C ASP A 113 -1.24 -20.85 27.55
N PRO A 114 -0.91 -21.85 28.40
CA PRO A 114 -0.20 -21.61 29.64
C PRO A 114 1.11 -20.82 29.42
N PRO A 115 1.51 -19.93 30.37
CA PRO A 115 2.71 -19.10 30.22
C PRO A 115 4.01 -19.93 30.08
N VAL A 116 4.00 -21.16 30.56
CA VAL A 116 5.12 -22.12 30.48
C VAL A 116 4.58 -23.43 29.96
N LEU A 117 5.12 -23.91 28.85
CA LEU A 117 4.80 -25.20 28.24
C LEU A 117 6.07 -26.06 28.18
N PRO A 118 6.03 -27.30 28.71
CA PRO A 118 7.10 -28.27 28.51
C PRO A 118 7.25 -28.61 27.03
N LEU A 119 8.47 -28.81 26.57
CA LEU A 119 8.77 -29.07 25.15
C LEU A 119 8.00 -30.30 24.59
N LYS A 120 7.73 -31.31 25.45
CA LYS A 120 6.93 -32.49 25.10
C LYS A 120 5.48 -32.19 24.72
N ASP A 121 4.93 -31.06 25.20
CA ASP A 121 3.54 -30.64 24.98
C ASP A 121 3.43 -29.60 23.84
N ILE A 122 4.52 -29.34 23.16
CA ILE A 122 4.64 -28.40 22.06
C ILE A 122 4.64 -29.16 20.72
N SER A 123 3.84 -28.69 19.76
CA SER A 123 3.79 -29.19 18.39
C SER A 123 3.76 -28.00 17.42
N LEU A 124 3.85 -28.28 16.11
CA LEU A 124 3.72 -27.24 15.07
C LEU A 124 2.36 -26.50 15.11
N GLU A 125 1.32 -27.15 15.62
CA GLU A 125 -0.02 -26.53 15.80
C GLU A 125 0.01 -25.35 16.78
N LYS A 126 1.00 -25.31 17.69
CA LYS A 126 1.19 -24.24 18.68
C LYS A 126 2.17 -23.15 18.25
N GLU A 127 2.58 -23.14 16.98
CA GLU A 127 3.55 -22.17 16.47
C GLU A 127 3.15 -20.71 16.77
N GLU A 128 1.86 -20.40 16.73
CA GLU A 128 1.35 -19.05 17.00
C GLU A 128 1.52 -18.60 18.46
N SER A 129 1.52 -19.53 19.40
CA SER A 129 1.69 -19.23 20.83
C SER A 129 3.13 -19.35 21.34
N VAL A 130 3.89 -20.33 20.83
CA VAL A 130 5.25 -20.60 21.33
C VAL A 130 6.36 -20.11 20.40
N GLY A 131 6.01 -19.75 19.15
CA GLY A 131 6.95 -19.34 18.09
C GLY A 131 7.60 -20.53 17.36
N GLY A 132 8.01 -20.29 16.10
CA GLY A 132 8.45 -21.34 15.17
C GLY A 132 9.64 -22.17 15.67
N LYS A 133 10.59 -21.57 16.41
CA LYS A 133 11.73 -22.33 16.97
C LYS A 133 11.28 -23.37 17.99
N ALA A 134 10.45 -22.98 18.96
CA ALA A 134 9.93 -23.86 19.98
C ALA A 134 9.01 -24.91 19.38
N ALA A 135 8.14 -24.54 18.44
CA ALA A 135 7.25 -25.45 17.72
C ALA A 135 8.04 -26.54 16.98
N ASN A 136 9.08 -26.17 16.23
CA ASN A 136 9.94 -27.12 15.53
C ASN A 136 10.72 -28.04 16.49
N LEU A 137 11.25 -27.51 17.61
CA LEU A 137 11.93 -28.33 18.62
C LEU A 137 10.96 -29.33 19.30
N GLY A 138 9.74 -28.88 19.59
CA GLY A 138 8.69 -29.74 20.13
C GLY A 138 8.33 -30.88 19.18
N GLU A 139 8.21 -30.60 17.88
CA GLU A 139 7.94 -31.62 16.85
C GLU A 139 9.09 -32.64 16.74
N LEU A 140 10.36 -32.17 16.78
CA LEU A 140 11.53 -33.04 16.78
C LEU A 140 11.53 -33.95 17.99
N TYR A 141 11.19 -33.44 19.17
CA TYR A 141 11.14 -34.19 20.43
C TYR A 141 9.99 -35.18 20.47
N SER A 142 8.75 -34.69 20.25
CA SER A 142 7.55 -35.49 20.50
C SER A 142 7.23 -36.46 19.38
N ARG A 143 7.45 -36.09 18.10
CA ARG A 143 7.04 -36.87 16.94
C ARG A 143 8.19 -37.68 16.33
N LEU A 144 9.38 -37.07 16.22
CA LEU A 144 10.53 -37.70 15.59
C LEU A 144 11.44 -38.40 16.62
N HIS A 145 11.18 -38.24 17.93
CA HIS A 145 11.94 -38.81 19.04
C HIS A 145 13.44 -38.57 18.94
N LEU A 146 13.83 -37.42 18.41
CA LEU A 146 15.22 -37.01 18.30
C LEU A 146 15.69 -36.46 19.65
N PRO A 147 17.00 -36.64 20.01
CA PRO A 147 17.54 -36.09 21.22
C PRO A 147 17.61 -34.57 21.16
N VAL A 148 16.67 -33.91 21.83
CA VAL A 148 16.60 -32.46 21.99
C VAL A 148 16.89 -32.16 23.47
N PRO A 149 17.66 -31.10 23.81
CA PRO A 149 17.82 -30.66 25.17
C PRO A 149 16.50 -30.45 25.89
N GLU A 150 16.39 -30.88 27.14
CA GLU A 150 15.20 -30.58 27.93
C GLU A 150 15.01 -29.07 28.09
N GLY A 151 13.78 -28.59 27.92
CA GLY A 151 13.45 -27.17 27.96
C GLY A 151 11.96 -26.89 28.11
N PHE A 152 11.64 -25.62 28.31
CA PHE A 152 10.30 -25.06 28.42
C PHE A 152 10.25 -23.69 27.70
#